data_ed3b58e349535a264b2b7a8cf1234311
#
_entry.id   ed3b58e349535a264b2b7a8cf1234311
#
_cell.length_a   1.000
_cell.length_b   1.000
_cell.length_c   1.000
_cell.angle_alpha   90.00
_cell.angle_beta   90.00
_cell.angle_gamma   90.00
#
_symmetry.space_group_name_H-M   'P 1'
#
loop_
_entity.id
_entity.type
_entity.pdbx_description
1 polymer ?
#
loop_
_entity_poly.entity_id
_entity_poly.type
_entity_poly.pdbx_seq_one_letter_code
_entity_poly.pdbx_strand_id
1 'polypeptide(L)'
;MVQDYRRSEFSSREALQKLKAPKLAILDVPYFISFVREQLPKAQLVIVNSAEEFFESKGKTLDGFIYTAEEGSAWSLLYPEYTIVVLPSPIALPLSYVMARGDRELIDYVNALVELKKADGTLKKLYNYWVLGRFAADTQPRWSVIKNVLHWVD
;
A
#
# COMPACT_ATOMS: atom_id res chain seq x y z
N MET A 1 -5.51 -1.91 -5.57
CA MET A 1 -6.96 -1.86 -5.32
C MET A 1 -7.69 -2.34 -6.55
N VAL A 2 -8.70 -3.16 -6.38
CA VAL A 2 -9.55 -3.70 -7.46
C VAL A 2 -10.99 -3.72 -7.00
N GLN A 3 -11.95 -3.83 -7.92
CA GLN A 3 -13.33 -4.07 -7.55
C GLN A 3 -13.44 -5.41 -6.81
N ASP A 4 -14.18 -5.47 -5.72
CA ASP A 4 -14.18 -6.60 -4.78
C ASP A 4 -14.52 -7.94 -5.45
N TYR A 5 -15.49 -7.95 -6.37
CA TYR A 5 -15.87 -9.15 -7.11
C TYR A 5 -14.76 -9.69 -8.04
N ARG A 6 -13.74 -8.87 -8.37
CA ARG A 6 -12.58 -9.27 -9.18
C ARG A 6 -11.34 -9.64 -8.37
N ARG A 7 -11.45 -9.66 -7.04
CA ARG A 7 -10.34 -9.91 -6.13
C ARG A 7 -9.51 -11.14 -6.50
N SER A 8 -10.17 -12.22 -6.87
CA SER A 8 -9.50 -13.47 -7.23
C SER A 8 -8.61 -13.38 -8.47
N GLU A 9 -8.93 -12.49 -9.41
CA GLU A 9 -8.14 -12.29 -10.64
C GLU A 9 -6.76 -11.67 -10.36
N PHE A 10 -6.62 -11.00 -9.20
CA PHE A 10 -5.42 -10.26 -8.81
C PHE A 10 -4.72 -10.86 -7.59
N SER A 11 -5.20 -11.97 -7.05
CA SER A 11 -4.74 -12.56 -5.79
C SER A 11 -3.36 -13.19 -5.82
N SER A 12 -2.82 -13.49 -7.01
CA SER A 12 -1.49 -14.06 -7.18
C SER A 12 -0.82 -13.59 -8.47
N ARG A 13 0.50 -13.80 -8.58
CA ARG A 13 1.23 -13.49 -9.82
C ARG A 13 0.75 -14.33 -10.99
N GLU A 14 0.39 -15.58 -10.75
CA GLU A 14 -0.13 -16.51 -11.76
C GLU A 14 -1.51 -16.05 -12.26
N ALA A 15 -2.36 -15.56 -11.36
CA ALA A 15 -3.65 -14.97 -11.71
C ALA A 15 -3.47 -13.73 -12.59
N LEU A 16 -2.59 -12.81 -12.18
CA LEU A 16 -2.25 -11.61 -12.97
C LEU A 16 -1.69 -11.94 -14.37
N GLN A 17 -0.88 -12.97 -14.49
CA GLN A 17 -0.31 -13.37 -15.78
C GLN A 17 -1.36 -13.90 -16.77
N LYS A 18 -2.51 -14.39 -16.29
CA LYS A 18 -3.64 -14.83 -17.10
C LYS A 18 -4.43 -13.66 -17.69
N LEU A 19 -4.33 -12.48 -17.07
CA LEU A 19 -5.00 -11.29 -17.60
C LEU A 19 -4.30 -10.82 -18.89
N LYS A 20 -5.10 -10.55 -19.90
CA LYS A 20 -4.62 -10.03 -21.19
C LYS A 20 -4.48 -8.50 -21.08
N ALA A 21 -3.27 -8.03 -20.79
CA ALA A 21 -2.93 -6.60 -20.73
C ALA A 21 -3.88 -5.78 -19.81
N PRO A 22 -3.91 -6.05 -18.48
CA PRO A 22 -4.80 -5.34 -17.58
C PRO A 22 -4.46 -3.84 -17.56
N LYS A 23 -5.50 -2.99 -17.58
CA LYS A 23 -5.38 -1.54 -17.50
C LYS A 23 -5.37 -1.12 -16.02
N LEU A 24 -4.23 -0.69 -15.55
CA LEU A 24 -4.02 -0.35 -14.14
C LEU A 24 -3.72 1.14 -13.99
N ALA A 25 -4.50 1.81 -13.15
CA ALA A 25 -4.18 3.17 -12.75
C ALA A 25 -2.91 3.19 -11.89
N ILE A 26 -2.15 4.27 -11.99
CA ILE A 26 -0.99 4.55 -11.16
C ILE A 26 -0.81 6.07 -11.02
N LEU A 27 -0.35 6.54 -9.87
CA LEU A 27 0.00 7.96 -9.69
C LEU A 27 1.25 8.31 -10.50
N ASP A 28 1.38 9.59 -10.87
CA ASP A 28 2.52 10.11 -11.62
C ASP A 28 3.77 10.22 -10.73
N VAL A 29 4.35 9.06 -10.42
CA VAL A 29 5.61 8.95 -9.69
C VAL A 29 6.60 8.18 -10.55
N PRO A 30 7.51 8.85 -11.28
CA PRO A 30 8.37 8.23 -12.31
C PRO A 30 9.14 7.00 -11.83
N TYR A 31 9.73 7.07 -10.64
CA TYR A 31 10.45 5.94 -10.05
C TYR A 31 9.51 4.73 -9.86
N PHE A 32 8.31 4.96 -9.34
CA PHE A 32 7.36 3.88 -9.08
C PHE A 32 6.79 3.30 -10.37
N ILE A 33 6.53 4.14 -11.37
CA ILE A 33 6.08 3.71 -12.70
C ILE A 33 7.11 2.78 -13.35
N SER A 34 8.39 3.15 -13.32
CA SER A 34 9.48 2.34 -13.88
C SER A 34 9.56 0.99 -13.18
N PHE A 35 9.51 0.97 -11.86
CA PHE A 35 9.53 -0.23 -11.06
C PHE A 35 8.34 -1.16 -11.36
N VAL A 36 7.12 -0.60 -11.43
CA VAL A 36 5.91 -1.40 -11.74
C VAL A 36 5.96 -1.98 -13.14
N ARG A 37 6.50 -1.27 -14.13
CA ARG A 37 6.68 -1.78 -15.50
C ARG A 37 7.57 -3.02 -15.55
N GLU A 38 8.63 -3.05 -14.74
CA GLU A 38 9.50 -4.22 -14.64
C GLU A 38 8.77 -5.44 -14.03
N GLN A 39 7.94 -5.20 -13.02
CA GLN A 39 7.22 -6.27 -12.32
C GLN A 39 5.99 -6.77 -13.08
N LEU A 40 5.33 -5.90 -13.83
CA LEU A 40 4.09 -6.16 -14.56
C LEU A 40 4.21 -5.71 -16.03
N PRO A 41 5.09 -6.34 -16.83
CA PRO A 41 5.40 -5.88 -18.20
C PRO A 41 4.21 -5.95 -19.16
N LYS A 42 3.18 -6.76 -18.86
CA LYS A 42 1.97 -6.88 -19.68
C LYS A 42 0.90 -5.86 -19.33
N ALA A 43 1.01 -5.17 -18.18
CA ALA A 43 0.01 -4.20 -17.74
C ALA A 43 0.11 -2.91 -18.55
N GLN A 44 -1.06 -2.37 -18.89
CA GLN A 44 -1.17 -1.02 -19.45
C GLN A 44 -1.33 -0.04 -18.30
N LEU A 45 -0.29 0.74 -18.00
CA LEU A 45 -0.34 1.74 -16.94
C LEU A 45 -1.00 3.02 -17.43
N VAL A 46 -2.05 3.44 -16.74
CA VAL A 46 -2.79 4.69 -16.97
C VAL A 46 -2.48 5.63 -15.82
N ILE A 47 -1.82 6.75 -16.12
CA ILE A 47 -1.49 7.75 -15.11
C ILE A 47 -2.77 8.47 -14.67
N VAL A 48 -2.94 8.60 -13.37
CA VAL A 48 -3.98 9.40 -12.71
C VAL A 48 -3.31 10.43 -11.81
N ASN A 49 -3.92 11.61 -11.67
CA ASN A 49 -3.33 12.69 -10.88
C ASN A 49 -3.58 12.53 -9.38
N SER A 50 -4.66 11.82 -9.03
CA SER A 50 -5.01 11.55 -7.62
C SER A 50 -5.81 10.26 -7.47
N ALA A 51 -5.97 9.81 -6.23
CA ALA A 51 -6.83 8.68 -5.93
C ALA A 51 -8.31 9.01 -6.19
N GLU A 52 -8.74 10.24 -5.90
CA GLU A 52 -10.08 10.72 -6.18
C GLU A 52 -10.41 10.60 -7.67
N GLU A 53 -9.49 11.01 -8.56
CA GLU A 53 -9.70 10.90 -10.00
C GLU A 53 -9.96 9.46 -10.43
N PHE A 54 -9.27 8.50 -9.79
CA PHE A 54 -9.54 7.09 -10.06
C PHE A 54 -10.95 6.70 -9.61
N PHE A 55 -11.32 6.95 -8.36
CA PHE A 55 -12.60 6.48 -7.82
C PHE A 55 -13.82 7.16 -8.43
N GLU A 56 -13.75 8.46 -8.68
CA GLU A 56 -14.88 9.24 -9.16
C GLU A 56 -15.13 9.10 -10.68
N SER A 57 -14.06 8.88 -11.46
CA SER A 57 -14.16 8.91 -12.91
C SER A 57 -13.67 7.67 -13.64
N LYS A 58 -12.50 7.17 -13.29
CA LYS A 58 -11.80 6.14 -14.09
C LYS A 58 -11.95 4.72 -13.56
N GLY A 59 -12.30 4.54 -12.29
CA GLY A 59 -12.33 3.22 -11.65
C GLY A 59 -13.25 2.19 -12.29
N LYS A 60 -14.31 2.63 -12.96
CA LYS A 60 -15.23 1.75 -13.68
C LYS A 60 -14.69 1.26 -15.03
N THR A 61 -13.71 1.95 -15.60
CA THR A 61 -13.14 1.66 -16.93
C THR A 61 -11.77 1.00 -16.86
N LEU A 62 -11.16 0.97 -15.68
CA LEU A 62 -9.86 0.38 -15.42
C LEU A 62 -10.00 -0.88 -14.58
N ASP A 63 -9.05 -1.78 -14.73
CA ASP A 63 -9.07 -3.08 -14.04
C ASP A 63 -8.64 -2.97 -12.57
N GLY A 64 -7.88 -1.93 -12.22
CA GLY A 64 -7.44 -1.70 -10.86
C GLY A 64 -6.57 -0.45 -10.72
N PHE A 65 -6.18 -0.17 -9.47
CA PHE A 65 -5.31 0.95 -9.09
C PHE A 65 -4.14 0.43 -8.27
N ILE A 66 -2.93 0.72 -8.73
CA ILE A 66 -1.70 0.38 -8.02
C ILE A 66 -1.44 1.46 -6.99
N TYR A 67 -1.56 1.09 -5.73
CA TYR A 67 -1.48 2.00 -4.60
C TYR A 67 -0.82 1.33 -3.41
N THR A 68 -0.44 2.08 -2.37
CA THR A 68 0.06 1.46 -1.14
C THR A 68 -1.05 0.70 -0.42
N ALA A 69 -0.72 -0.36 0.28
CA ALA A 69 -1.72 -1.14 1.01
C ALA A 69 -2.35 -0.30 2.12
N GLU A 70 -1.55 0.51 2.81
CA GLU A 70 -1.95 1.35 3.92
C GLU A 70 -2.94 2.45 3.50
N GLU A 71 -2.59 3.22 2.48
CA GLU A 71 -3.45 4.30 1.98
C GLU A 71 -4.67 3.75 1.25
N GLY A 72 -4.48 2.68 0.46
CA GLY A 72 -5.58 2.02 -0.22
C GLY A 72 -6.60 1.43 0.75
N SER A 73 -6.18 0.96 1.91
CA SER A 73 -7.11 0.49 2.92
C SER A 73 -8.00 1.62 3.48
N ALA A 74 -7.47 2.83 3.60
CA ALA A 74 -8.28 3.98 3.97
C ALA A 74 -9.32 4.33 2.89
N TRP A 75 -8.95 4.24 1.61
CA TRP A 75 -9.87 4.49 0.50
C TRP A 75 -10.99 3.45 0.40
N SER A 76 -10.75 2.19 0.77
CA SER A 76 -11.79 1.17 0.79
C SER A 76 -12.90 1.44 1.82
N LEU A 77 -12.69 2.35 2.77
CA LEU A 77 -13.73 2.81 3.69
C LEU A 77 -14.75 3.74 3.01
N LEU A 78 -14.26 4.57 2.10
CA LEU A 78 -15.08 5.51 1.34
C LEU A 78 -15.72 4.85 0.12
N TYR A 79 -15.04 3.85 -0.44
CA TYR A 79 -15.46 3.11 -1.63
C TYR A 79 -15.47 1.60 -1.35
N PRO A 80 -16.48 1.10 -0.62
CA PRO A 80 -16.52 -0.30 -0.14
C PRO A 80 -16.66 -1.33 -1.27
N GLU A 81 -16.98 -0.91 -2.48
CA GLU A 81 -16.97 -1.76 -3.66
C GLU A 81 -15.55 -2.11 -4.16
N TYR A 82 -14.51 -1.46 -3.60
CA TYR A 82 -13.11 -1.74 -3.90
C TYR A 82 -12.42 -2.40 -2.71
N THR A 83 -11.52 -3.33 -3.01
CA THR A 83 -10.70 -4.03 -2.03
C THR A 83 -9.22 -3.90 -2.34
N ILE A 84 -8.38 -4.04 -1.30
CA ILE A 84 -6.94 -4.17 -1.47
C ILE A 84 -6.59 -5.64 -1.71
N VAL A 85 -5.74 -5.86 -2.71
CA VAL A 85 -5.08 -7.15 -2.91
C VAL A 85 -3.58 -6.95 -2.73
N VAL A 86 -3.03 -7.60 -1.73
CA VAL A 86 -1.59 -7.64 -1.49
C VAL A 86 -1.05 -8.96 -2.02
N LEU A 87 -0.10 -8.88 -2.96
CA LEU A 87 0.55 -10.06 -3.50
C LEU A 87 1.40 -10.77 -2.44
N PRO A 88 1.61 -12.09 -2.53
CA PRO A 88 2.41 -12.85 -1.56
C PRO A 88 3.85 -12.33 -1.36
N SER A 89 4.41 -11.68 -2.39
CA SER A 89 5.69 -10.96 -2.30
C SER A 89 5.43 -9.49 -2.58
N PRO A 90 5.01 -8.71 -1.56
CA PRO A 90 4.70 -7.30 -1.74
C PRO A 90 5.96 -6.50 -2.08
N ILE A 91 5.75 -5.45 -2.84
CA ILE A 91 6.79 -4.46 -3.12
C ILE A 91 6.91 -3.58 -1.89
N ALA A 92 8.05 -3.64 -1.20
CA ALA A 92 8.36 -2.73 -0.11
C ALA A 92 9.04 -1.48 -0.67
N LEU A 93 8.42 -0.32 -0.49
CA LEU A 93 9.03 0.95 -0.84
C LEU A 93 9.75 1.51 0.40
N PRO A 94 11.03 1.91 0.26
CA PRO A 94 11.73 2.56 1.36
C PRO A 94 11.12 3.93 1.61
N LEU A 95 10.74 4.19 2.85
CA LEU A 95 10.32 5.51 3.30
C LEU A 95 11.48 6.20 4.02
N SER A 96 11.61 7.50 3.84
CA SER A 96 12.62 8.30 4.52
C SER A 96 12.03 9.62 5.02
N TYR A 97 12.65 10.16 6.07
CA TYR A 97 12.35 11.52 6.51
C TYR A 97 13.00 12.53 5.57
N VAL A 98 12.23 13.53 5.14
CA VAL A 98 12.76 14.64 4.36
C VAL A 98 13.27 15.71 5.34
N MET A 99 14.53 16.07 5.18
CA MET A 99 15.18 17.07 6.03
C MET A 99 15.90 18.12 5.17
N ALA A 100 16.07 19.32 5.70
CA ALA A 100 16.82 20.39 5.04
C ALA A 100 18.28 19.96 4.84
N ARG A 101 18.84 20.29 3.66
CA ARG A 101 20.27 20.10 3.41
C ARG A 101 21.07 21.09 4.25
N GLY A 102 22.11 20.63 4.92
CA GLY A 102 23.05 21.48 5.66
C GLY A 102 23.20 21.14 7.14
N ASP A 103 22.22 20.55 7.76
CA ASP A 103 22.34 20.06 9.14
C ASP A 103 22.71 18.58 9.17
N ARG A 104 24.01 18.32 9.00
CA ARG A 104 24.54 16.96 8.94
C ARG A 104 24.43 16.23 10.26
N GLU A 105 24.58 16.94 11.37
CA GLU A 105 24.49 16.35 12.72
C GLU A 105 23.06 15.88 13.00
N LEU A 106 22.05 16.67 12.64
CA LEU A 106 20.65 16.26 12.75
C LEU A 106 20.33 15.07 11.86
N ILE A 107 20.85 15.05 10.62
CA ILE A 107 20.64 13.93 9.71
C ILE A 107 21.22 12.64 10.28
N ASP A 108 22.45 12.69 10.77
CA ASP A 108 23.14 11.54 11.36
C ASP A 108 22.44 11.07 12.65
N TYR A 109 21.97 12.01 13.48
CA TYR A 109 21.18 11.69 14.67
C TYR A 109 19.86 10.98 14.32
N VAL A 110 19.11 11.50 13.36
CA VAL A 110 17.83 10.90 12.95
C VAL A 110 18.04 9.53 12.32
N ASN A 111 19.09 9.36 11.51
CA ASN A 111 19.44 8.04 10.95
C ASN A 111 19.76 7.03 12.05
N ALA A 112 20.59 7.43 13.03
CA ALA A 112 20.93 6.57 14.16
C ALA A 112 19.69 6.23 15.01
N LEU A 113 18.78 7.19 15.21
CA LEU A 113 17.53 6.96 15.92
C LEU A 113 16.62 5.96 15.18
N VAL A 114 16.49 6.10 13.86
CA VAL A 114 15.70 5.15 13.03
C VAL A 114 16.27 3.74 13.11
N GLU A 115 17.59 3.59 12.98
CA GLU A 115 18.23 2.28 13.09
C GLU A 115 18.07 1.68 14.52
N LEU A 116 18.19 2.50 15.56
CA LEU A 116 17.92 2.06 16.92
C LEU A 116 16.47 1.56 17.07
N LYS A 117 15.49 2.31 16.53
CA LYS A 117 14.06 1.96 16.60
C LYS A 117 13.68 0.74 15.76
N LYS A 118 14.43 0.47 14.71
CA LYS A 118 14.34 -0.82 13.98
C LYS A 118 14.90 -1.96 14.83
N ALA A 119 16.10 -1.78 15.37
CA ALA A 119 16.82 -2.81 16.14
C ALA A 119 16.10 -3.20 17.44
N ASP A 120 15.53 -2.23 18.16
CA ASP A 120 14.77 -2.47 19.41
C ASP A 120 13.35 -3.00 19.16
N GLY A 121 12.92 -3.10 17.90
CA GLY A 121 11.61 -3.59 17.50
C GLY A 121 10.47 -2.60 17.69
N THR A 122 10.75 -1.33 18.05
CA THR A 122 9.72 -0.30 18.25
C THR A 122 8.89 -0.09 16.99
N LEU A 123 9.53 0.03 15.80
CA LEU A 123 8.80 0.25 14.55
C LEU A 123 7.88 -0.93 14.23
N LYS A 124 8.35 -2.16 14.46
CA LYS A 124 7.53 -3.36 14.28
C LYS A 124 6.33 -3.40 15.23
N LYS A 125 6.53 -3.00 16.50
CA LYS A 125 5.44 -2.90 17.49
C LYS A 125 4.43 -1.84 17.09
N LEU A 126 4.87 -0.66 16.65
CA LEU A 126 3.99 0.41 16.18
C LEU A 126 3.20 -0.01 14.93
N TYR A 127 3.86 -0.64 13.97
CA TYR A 127 3.19 -1.15 12.78
C TYR A 127 2.13 -2.21 13.13
N ASN A 128 2.50 -3.20 13.94
CA ASN A 128 1.55 -4.22 14.40
C ASN A 128 0.38 -3.60 15.16
N TYR A 129 0.64 -2.59 15.97
CA TYR A 129 -0.37 -1.95 16.79
C TYR A 129 -1.32 -1.06 15.97
N TRP A 130 -0.78 -0.17 15.15
CA TRP A 130 -1.57 0.84 14.46
C TRP A 130 -2.10 0.40 13.09
N VAL A 131 -1.32 -0.40 12.37
CA VAL A 131 -1.68 -0.84 11.01
C VAL A 131 -2.38 -2.18 11.05
N LEU A 132 -1.81 -3.19 11.71
CA LEU A 132 -2.38 -4.54 11.73
C LEU A 132 -3.40 -4.78 12.86
N GLY A 133 -3.58 -3.83 13.78
CA GLY A 133 -4.47 -4.00 14.94
C GLY A 133 -4.06 -5.12 15.90
N ARG A 134 -2.81 -5.57 15.84
CA ARG A 134 -2.28 -6.66 16.67
C ARG A 134 -1.69 -6.12 17.97
N PHE A 135 -1.98 -6.81 19.09
CA PHE A 135 -1.53 -6.42 20.43
C PHE A 135 -0.60 -7.44 21.07
N ALA A 136 0.20 -6.96 22.02
CA ALA A 136 0.79 -7.82 23.03
C ALA A 136 -0.33 -8.36 23.94
N ALA A 137 -0.22 -9.62 24.32
CA ALA A 137 -1.18 -10.62 24.71
C ALA A 137 -2.31 -10.29 25.71
N ASP A 138 -2.38 -9.14 26.38
CA ASP A 138 -3.28 -8.97 27.52
C ASP A 138 -4.23 -7.76 27.49
N THR A 139 -4.42 -7.09 26.37
CA THR A 139 -5.35 -5.97 26.30
C THR A 139 -6.39 -6.17 25.22
N GLN A 140 -7.61 -5.74 25.48
CA GLN A 140 -8.67 -5.73 24.47
C GLN A 140 -8.17 -5.05 23.19
N PRO A 141 -8.48 -5.61 22.02
CA PRO A 141 -8.05 -5.04 20.76
C PRO A 141 -8.53 -3.58 20.67
N ARG A 142 -7.60 -2.65 20.50
CA ARG A 142 -7.97 -1.27 20.20
C ARG A 142 -8.62 -1.22 18.83
N TRP A 143 -9.36 -0.16 18.61
CA TRP A 143 -9.88 0.16 17.30
C TRP A 143 -8.71 0.27 16.30
N SER A 144 -8.79 -0.45 15.22
CA SER A 144 -7.85 -0.32 14.09
C SER A 144 -8.62 -0.38 12.79
N VAL A 145 -8.11 0.29 11.77
CA VAL A 145 -8.70 0.26 10.43
C VAL A 145 -8.81 -1.17 9.92
N ILE A 146 -7.75 -1.95 10.06
CA ILE A 146 -7.69 -3.33 9.54
C ILE A 146 -8.67 -4.26 10.24
N LYS A 147 -8.82 -4.15 11.55
CA LYS A 147 -9.76 -4.99 12.32
C LYS A 147 -11.20 -4.48 12.25
N ASN A 148 -11.40 -3.21 12.61
CA ASN A 148 -12.73 -2.68 12.86
C ASN A 148 -13.44 -2.18 11.61
N VAL A 149 -12.71 -2.00 10.52
CA VAL A 149 -13.24 -1.47 9.27
C VAL A 149 -13.07 -2.46 8.13
N LEU A 150 -11.89 -3.01 7.95
CA LEU A 150 -11.59 -3.91 6.83
C LEU A 150 -11.86 -5.38 7.17
N HIS A 151 -12.02 -5.72 8.46
CA HIS A 151 -12.23 -7.09 8.93
C HIS A 151 -11.22 -8.11 8.35
N TRP A 152 -9.97 -7.68 8.13
CA TRP A 152 -8.93 -8.52 7.56
C TRP A 152 -8.21 -9.38 8.59
N VAL A 153 -8.36 -9.06 9.88
CA VAL A 153 -7.82 -9.80 11.02
C VAL A 153 -8.87 -9.85 12.13
N ASP A 154 -8.99 -11.00 12.80
CA ASP A 154 -9.88 -11.23 13.94
C ASP A 154 -9.37 -10.58 15.23
#